data_dee72e10ee4d67bc0ba252c0fe37df8f
#
_entry.id   dee72e10ee4d67bc0ba252c0fe37df8f
#
_cell.length_a   1.000
_cell.length_b   1.000
_cell.length_c   1.000
_cell.angle_alpha   90.00
_cell.angle_beta   90.00
_cell.angle_gamma   90.00
#
_symmetry.space_group_name_H-M   'P 1'
#
loop_
_entity.id
_entity.type
_entity.pdbx_description
1 polymer ?
#
loop_
_entity_poly.entity_id
_entity_poly.type
_entity_poly.pdbx_seq_one_letter_code
_entity_poly.pdbx_strand_id
1 'polypeptide(L)'
;MEHNKLVRDRIPEIIGKEGKEAEIVILDDEQYLIELKAKLIEEATEVSLSKNREEVLSELADVREVMDALMQVYEISPMEVSTIQALKAIKRGKFEKKIYLKEVK
;
A
#
# COMPACT_ATOMS: atom_id res chain seq x y z
N MET A 1 5.67 24.09 2.63
CA MET A 1 5.03 23.14 1.68
C MET A 1 4.10 22.19 2.41
N GLU A 2 2.88 22.12 1.96
CA GLU A 2 1.89 21.23 2.56
C GLU A 2 1.94 19.85 1.90
N HIS A 3 1.81 18.81 2.71
CA HIS A 3 1.77 17.43 2.24
C HIS A 3 0.42 16.78 2.47
N ASN A 4 -0.17 17.03 3.65
CA ASN A 4 -1.50 16.52 4.03
C ASN A 4 -1.72 15.05 3.66
N LYS A 5 -0.78 14.19 4.07
CA LYS A 5 -0.84 12.76 3.80
C LYS A 5 -0.25 11.97 4.95
N LEU A 6 -0.69 10.73 5.04
CA LEU A 6 -0.14 9.79 5.99
C LEU A 6 1.32 9.47 5.62
N VAL A 7 2.20 9.48 6.60
CA VAL A 7 3.63 9.16 6.41
C VAL A 7 4.04 8.06 7.39
N ARG A 8 5.16 7.40 7.10
CA ARG A 8 5.74 6.41 8.00
C ARG A 8 6.18 7.07 9.31
N ASP A 9 6.20 6.30 10.37
CA ASP A 9 6.40 6.79 11.75
C ASP A 9 7.67 7.61 11.95
N ARG A 10 8.74 7.29 11.25
CA ARG A 10 10.02 7.96 11.46
C ARG A 10 10.27 9.15 10.52
N ILE A 11 9.33 9.47 9.66
CA ILE A 11 9.50 10.60 8.73
C ILE A 11 9.67 11.94 9.45
N PRO A 12 8.87 12.27 10.48
CA PRO A 12 9.10 13.53 11.22
C PRO A 12 10.51 13.62 11.82
N GLU A 13 11.03 12.52 12.36
CA GLU A 13 12.40 12.46 12.88
C GLU A 13 13.43 12.73 11.79
N ILE A 14 13.25 12.12 10.63
CA ILE A 14 14.15 12.30 9.48
C ILE A 14 14.15 13.77 9.01
N ILE A 15 12.97 14.38 8.92
CA ILE A 15 12.82 15.79 8.55
C ILE A 15 13.56 16.68 9.56
N GLY A 16 13.42 16.35 10.86
CA GLY A 16 14.12 17.10 11.93
C GLY A 16 15.64 17.02 11.80
N LYS A 17 16.16 15.87 11.43
CA LYS A 17 17.62 15.67 11.23
C LYS A 17 18.14 16.45 10.03
N GLU A 18 17.29 16.80 9.09
CA GLU A 18 17.65 17.64 7.95
C GLU A 18 17.58 19.13 8.29
N GLY A 19 17.33 19.48 9.55
CA GLY A 19 17.23 20.87 9.99
C GLY A 19 15.91 21.54 9.65
N LYS A 20 14.89 20.75 9.29
CA LYS A 20 13.57 21.24 8.95
C LYS A 20 12.59 20.90 10.08
N GLU A 21 11.48 21.62 10.12
CA GLU A 21 10.43 21.42 11.12
C GLU A 21 9.22 20.76 10.46
N ALA A 22 8.75 19.68 11.07
CA ALA A 22 7.56 18.98 10.61
C ALA A 22 6.39 19.30 11.53
N GLU A 23 5.30 19.77 10.95
CA GLU A 23 4.04 19.93 11.67
C GLU A 23 3.23 18.65 11.48
N ILE A 24 2.89 17.95 12.57
CA ILE A 24 2.20 16.67 12.51
C ILE A 24 0.92 16.68 13.33
N VAL A 25 0.02 15.76 12.98
CA VAL A 25 -1.21 15.48 13.72
C VAL A 25 -1.29 13.97 13.87
N ILE A 26 -1.72 13.50 15.02
CA ILE A 26 -2.02 12.08 15.24
C ILE A 26 -3.50 11.89 14.95
N LEU A 27 -3.81 11.07 13.94
CA LEU A 27 -5.18 10.83 13.50
C LEU A 27 -5.94 9.94 14.48
N ASP A 28 -7.26 10.10 14.54
CA ASP A 28 -8.11 9.13 15.22
C ASP A 28 -8.25 7.87 14.35
N ASP A 29 -8.86 6.82 14.91
CA ASP A 29 -8.94 5.52 14.21
C ASP A 29 -9.72 5.60 12.90
N GLU A 30 -10.81 6.37 12.86
CA GLU A 30 -11.63 6.52 11.67
C GLU A 30 -10.87 7.22 10.55
N GLN A 31 -10.23 8.33 10.88
CA GLN A 31 -9.45 9.10 9.91
C GLN A 31 -8.21 8.33 9.45
N TYR A 32 -7.56 7.61 10.38
CA TYR A 32 -6.43 6.77 10.06
C TYR A 32 -6.79 5.73 8.98
N LEU A 33 -7.93 5.05 9.14
CA LEU A 33 -8.37 4.06 8.15
C LEU A 33 -8.61 4.68 6.77
N ILE A 34 -9.25 5.86 6.73
CA ILE A 34 -9.47 6.58 5.48
C ILE A 34 -8.13 6.89 4.81
N GLU A 35 -7.17 7.41 5.57
CA GLU A 35 -5.86 7.79 5.03
C GLU A 35 -5.00 6.58 4.63
N LEU A 36 -5.13 5.44 5.31
CA LEU A 36 -4.46 4.20 4.91
C LEU A 36 -4.96 3.73 3.54
N LYS A 37 -6.27 3.79 3.31
CA LYS A 37 -6.83 3.40 2.02
C LYS A 37 -6.39 4.35 0.91
N ALA A 38 -6.34 5.64 1.20
CA ALA A 38 -5.80 6.63 0.26
C ALA A 38 -4.33 6.37 -0.04
N LYS A 39 -3.56 5.99 0.98
CA LYS A 39 -2.15 5.66 0.84
C LYS A 39 -1.94 4.44 -0.04
N LEU A 40 -2.81 3.43 0.07
CA LEU A 40 -2.75 2.26 -0.78
C LEU A 40 -2.91 2.62 -2.25
N ILE A 41 -3.85 3.51 -2.56
CA ILE A 41 -4.05 4.00 -3.93
C ILE A 41 -2.82 4.78 -4.41
N GLU A 42 -2.26 5.63 -3.56
CA GLU A 42 -1.05 6.39 -3.87
C GLU A 42 0.10 5.46 -4.23
N GLU A 43 0.39 4.45 -3.40
CA GLU A 43 1.49 3.52 -3.63
C GLU A 43 1.25 2.62 -4.85
N ALA A 44 0.00 2.20 -5.09
CA ALA A 44 -0.33 1.45 -6.28
C ALA A 44 -0.09 2.27 -7.56
N THR A 45 -0.40 3.57 -7.51
CA THR A 45 -0.13 4.50 -8.60
C THR A 45 1.37 4.61 -8.86
N GLU A 46 2.18 4.70 -7.79
CA GLU A 46 3.64 4.74 -7.92
C GLU A 46 4.19 3.47 -8.59
N VAL A 47 3.62 2.29 -8.28
CA VAL A 47 3.97 1.05 -8.96
C VAL A 47 3.72 1.19 -10.46
N SER A 48 2.57 1.71 -10.84
CA SER A 48 2.18 1.86 -12.25
C SER A 48 3.09 2.83 -13.03
N LEU A 49 3.72 3.76 -12.33
CA LEU A 49 4.63 4.75 -12.92
C LEU A 49 6.09 4.31 -12.89
N SER A 50 6.40 3.20 -12.24
CA SER A 50 7.76 2.69 -12.11
C SER A 50 8.31 2.26 -13.49
N LYS A 51 9.58 2.58 -13.75
CA LYS A 51 10.19 2.41 -15.06
C LYS A 51 11.18 1.25 -15.15
N ASN A 52 11.66 0.76 -14.02
CA ASN A 52 12.66 -0.31 -13.98
C ASN A 52 12.42 -1.22 -12.78
N ARG A 53 13.20 -2.30 -12.74
CA ARG A 53 13.06 -3.32 -11.70
C ARG A 53 13.25 -2.76 -10.28
N GLU A 54 14.22 -1.90 -10.10
CA GLU A 54 14.56 -1.33 -8.78
C GLU A 54 13.43 -0.44 -8.26
N GLU A 55 12.85 0.38 -9.12
CA GLU A 55 11.70 1.22 -8.76
C GLU A 55 10.49 0.35 -8.41
N VAL A 56 10.20 -0.67 -9.23
CA VAL A 56 9.09 -1.60 -8.97
C VAL A 56 9.28 -2.29 -7.62
N LEU A 57 10.48 -2.78 -7.34
CA LEU A 57 10.78 -3.44 -6.07
C LEU A 57 10.53 -2.52 -4.89
N SER A 58 11.02 -1.29 -4.96
CA SER A 58 10.83 -0.28 -3.90
C SER A 58 9.35 0.02 -3.68
N GLU A 59 8.61 0.26 -4.76
CA GLU A 59 7.19 0.61 -4.65
C GLU A 59 6.32 -0.57 -4.21
N LEU A 60 6.67 -1.81 -4.61
CA LEU A 60 5.98 -2.99 -4.09
C LEU A 60 6.19 -3.15 -2.59
N ALA A 61 7.38 -2.82 -2.08
CA ALA A 61 7.65 -2.83 -0.65
C ALA A 61 6.77 -1.82 0.08
N ASP A 62 6.57 -0.63 -0.51
CA ASP A 62 5.69 0.40 0.05
C ASP A 62 4.22 -0.05 0.06
N VAL A 63 3.75 -0.68 -1.02
CA VAL A 63 2.40 -1.27 -1.07
C VAL A 63 2.23 -2.30 0.03
N ARG A 64 3.23 -3.18 0.20
CA ARG A 64 3.18 -4.22 1.24
C ARG A 64 3.10 -3.63 2.64
N GLU A 65 3.84 -2.56 2.91
CA GLU A 65 3.79 -1.89 4.21
C GLU A 65 2.41 -1.34 4.53
N VAL A 66 1.76 -0.73 3.54
CA VAL A 66 0.38 -0.24 3.70
C VAL A 66 -0.60 -1.39 3.90
N MET A 67 -0.42 -2.48 3.15
CA MET A 67 -1.24 -3.70 3.32
C MET A 67 -1.12 -4.23 4.75
N ASP A 68 0.10 -4.31 5.28
CA ASP A 68 0.34 -4.78 6.65
C ASP A 68 -0.39 -3.90 7.67
N ALA A 69 -0.34 -2.59 7.49
CA ALA A 69 -1.03 -1.65 8.38
C ALA A 69 -2.55 -1.83 8.31
N LEU A 70 -3.11 -2.00 7.11
CA LEU A 70 -4.55 -2.28 6.93
C LEU A 70 -4.95 -3.59 7.59
N MET A 71 -4.13 -4.63 7.45
CA MET A 71 -4.39 -5.92 8.07
C MET A 71 -4.45 -5.78 9.59
N GLN A 72 -3.56 -5.00 10.19
CA GLN A 72 -3.58 -4.75 11.63
C GLN A 72 -4.87 -4.05 12.07
N VAL A 73 -5.33 -3.05 11.31
CA VAL A 73 -6.57 -2.34 11.65
C VAL A 73 -7.77 -3.28 11.68
N TYR A 74 -7.85 -4.23 10.75
CA TYR A 74 -8.95 -5.19 10.66
C TYR A 74 -8.71 -6.49 11.43
N GLU A 75 -7.59 -6.58 12.14
CA GLU A 75 -7.19 -7.80 12.86
C GLU A 75 -7.13 -9.03 11.93
N ILE A 76 -6.63 -8.83 10.72
CA ILE A 76 -6.43 -9.87 9.73
C ILE A 76 -4.98 -10.34 9.80
N SER A 77 -4.77 -11.65 9.90
CA SER A 77 -3.41 -12.21 9.89
C SER A 77 -2.89 -12.37 8.46
N PRO A 78 -1.56 -12.35 8.27
CA PRO A 78 -0.98 -12.66 6.96
C PRO A 78 -1.41 -14.02 6.41
N MET A 79 -1.60 -15.00 7.28
CA MET A 79 -2.05 -16.35 6.89
C MET A 79 -3.47 -16.32 6.31
N GLU A 80 -4.37 -15.53 6.90
CA GLU A 80 -5.73 -15.40 6.37
C GLU A 80 -5.72 -14.86 4.94
N VAL A 81 -4.91 -13.83 4.69
CA VAL A 81 -4.77 -13.25 3.34
C VAL A 81 -4.19 -14.29 2.38
N SER A 82 -3.12 -14.97 2.79
CA SER A 82 -2.47 -15.99 1.96
C SER A 82 -3.41 -17.15 1.63
N THR A 83 -4.23 -17.58 2.59
CA THR A 83 -5.20 -18.66 2.39
C THR A 83 -6.26 -18.25 1.36
N ILE A 84 -6.84 -17.08 1.48
CA ILE A 84 -7.84 -16.59 0.52
C ILE A 84 -7.21 -16.40 -0.87
N GLN A 85 -5.99 -15.88 -0.92
CA GLN A 85 -5.26 -15.73 -2.18
C GLN A 85 -5.09 -17.09 -2.88
N ALA A 86 -4.66 -18.12 -2.14
CA ALA A 86 -4.47 -19.46 -2.68
C ALA A 86 -5.79 -20.07 -3.16
N LEU A 87 -6.88 -19.91 -2.40
CA LEU A 87 -8.20 -20.41 -2.80
C LEU A 87 -8.70 -19.75 -4.08
N LYS A 88 -8.50 -18.43 -4.21
CA LYS A 88 -8.86 -17.70 -5.43
C LYS A 88 -8.02 -18.16 -6.62
N ALA A 89 -6.74 -18.44 -6.41
CA ALA A 89 -5.85 -18.95 -7.48
C ALA A 89 -6.30 -20.32 -7.97
N ILE A 90 -6.73 -21.20 -7.07
CA ILE A 90 -7.27 -22.52 -7.43
C ILE A 90 -8.56 -22.37 -8.25
N LYS A 91 -9.45 -21.49 -7.80
CA LYS A 91 -10.77 -21.33 -8.42
C LYS A 91 -10.73 -20.54 -9.73
N ARG A 92 -9.94 -19.49 -9.80
CA ARG A 92 -9.93 -18.53 -10.93
C ARG A 92 -8.63 -18.51 -11.71
N GLY A 93 -7.59 -19.18 -11.23
CA GLY A 93 -6.25 -19.14 -11.81
C GLY A 93 -5.49 -17.88 -11.38
N LYS A 94 -4.32 -17.75 -11.93
CA LYS A 94 -3.43 -16.60 -11.73
C LYS A 94 -3.41 -15.75 -13.01
N PHE A 95 -2.34 -15.01 -13.24
CA PHE A 95 -2.20 -14.15 -14.43
C PHE A 95 -1.16 -14.64 -15.43
N GLU A 96 -0.66 -15.87 -15.27
CA GLU A 96 0.46 -16.40 -16.06
C GLU A 96 0.14 -16.57 -17.54
N LYS A 97 -1.14 -16.80 -17.89
CA LYS A 97 -1.54 -17.03 -19.28
C LYS A 97 -1.75 -15.73 -20.07
N LYS A 98 -1.63 -14.57 -19.43
CA LYS A 98 -1.72 -13.25 -20.10
C LYS A 98 -3.06 -13.03 -20.82
N ILE A 99 -4.16 -13.55 -20.25
CA ILE A 99 -5.49 -13.48 -20.87
C ILE A 99 -6.09 -12.09 -20.68
N TYR A 100 -6.45 -11.46 -21.78
CA TYR A 100 -7.15 -10.18 -21.78
C TYR A 100 -8.58 -10.40 -22.30
N LEU A 101 -9.56 -10.24 -21.43
CA LEU A 101 -10.97 -10.45 -21.81
C LEU A 101 -11.49 -9.24 -22.57
N LYS A 102 -11.89 -9.43 -23.81
CA LYS A 102 -12.42 -8.34 -24.65
C LYS A 102 -13.93 -8.17 -24.52
N GLU A 103 -14.65 -9.27 -24.54
CA GLU A 103 -16.10 -9.22 -24.37
C GLU A 103 -16.66 -10.60 -24.00
N VAL A 104 -17.86 -10.62 -23.47
CA VAL A 104 -18.60 -11.85 -23.22
C VAL A 104 -19.75 -11.89 -24.19
N LYS A 105 -19.85 -12.97 -24.94
CA LYS A 105 -20.87 -13.14 -25.97
C LYS A 105 -22.04 -14.00 -25.48
#